data_86813b2fea05cf2b39095d06b2ae55a6
#
_entry.id   86813b2fea05cf2b39095d06b2ae55a6
#
_cell.length_a   1.000
_cell.length_b   1.000
_cell.length_c   1.000
_cell.angle_alpha   90.00
_cell.angle_beta   90.00
_cell.angle_gamma   90.00
#
_symmetry.space_group_name_H-M   'P 1'
#
loop_
_entity.id
_entity.type
_entity.pdbx_description
1 polymer ?
#
loop_
_entity_poly.entity_id
_entity_poly.type
_entity_poly.pdbx_seq_one_letter_code
_entity_poly.pdbx_strand_id
1 'polypeptide(L)'
;MFSDTHFHLHYISEKTGIQEASAILSGMALAGAEFGLDIGTKADDLLCRRDAVMQAIALLPAGQKDAVEKFLCFSAGIWPGVDSIKNREACVCELRSQIEAFTKPGEPFCKKLVAIGEGGIDHHWNPSGVDGRCEDDFDAGLYEGERELFMMQLSLAKELGLPFIVHSRDGFEDTLDCIKKSGYNRGIIHCFSYGIEEARTFLDMGWHIAFGGGTTYTKKSKMPQMEELLRFVPEDRLLLETDAPYLAPVPFRGQMNTPLLIRHTYDFIAKIRGISTEELCRIVDKNCAELFGIQPAGV
;
A
#
# COMPACT_ATOMS: atom_id res chain seq x y z
N MET A 1 0.11 -10.55 -16.47
CA MET A 1 1.01 -9.76 -15.60
C MET A 1 0.15 -9.17 -14.51
N PHE A 2 0.65 -9.00 -13.31
CA PHE A 2 -0.14 -8.45 -12.20
C PHE A 2 0.68 -7.35 -11.53
N SER A 3 0.06 -6.22 -11.28
CA SER A 3 0.60 -5.16 -10.42
C SER A 3 0.03 -5.30 -9.00
N ASP A 4 0.89 -5.12 -7.99
CA ASP A 4 0.52 -5.13 -6.57
C ASP A 4 0.94 -3.81 -5.94
N THR A 5 -0.03 -2.97 -5.61
CA THR A 5 0.24 -1.62 -5.12
C THR A 5 0.49 -1.53 -3.62
N HIS A 6 0.45 -2.67 -2.89
CA HIS A 6 0.66 -2.64 -1.45
C HIS A 6 0.97 -4.02 -0.87
N PHE A 7 2.20 -4.23 -0.44
CA PHE A 7 2.61 -5.39 0.37
C PHE A 7 3.80 -5.03 1.28
N HIS A 8 3.99 -5.81 2.34
CA HIS A 8 5.07 -5.64 3.32
C HIS A 8 6.01 -6.86 3.28
N LEU A 9 6.95 -6.87 2.35
CA LEU A 9 7.90 -7.98 2.19
C LEU A 9 8.74 -8.18 3.45
N HIS A 10 9.05 -7.09 4.14
CA HIS A 10 9.77 -7.09 5.40
C HIS A 10 9.06 -7.93 6.47
N TYR A 11 7.74 -7.71 6.69
CA TYR A 11 6.98 -8.49 7.67
C TYR A 11 6.84 -9.97 7.30
N ILE A 12 6.79 -10.28 6.00
CA ILE A 12 6.84 -11.66 5.53
C ILE A 12 8.21 -12.26 5.88
N SER A 13 9.30 -11.57 5.54
CA SER A 13 10.68 -12.01 5.78
C SER A 13 11.00 -12.19 7.27
N GLU A 14 10.50 -11.32 8.14
CA GLU A 14 10.64 -11.47 9.59
C GLU A 14 10.00 -12.75 10.13
N LYS A 15 8.87 -13.15 9.56
CA LYS A 15 8.12 -14.35 9.98
C LYS A 15 8.64 -15.64 9.38
N THR A 16 9.19 -15.60 8.17
CA THR A 16 9.46 -16.81 7.37
C THR A 16 10.93 -16.94 6.92
N GLY A 17 11.69 -15.86 7.05
CA GLY A 17 13.09 -15.79 6.62
C GLY A 17 13.28 -15.24 5.21
N ILE A 18 14.53 -14.89 4.91
CA ILE A 18 14.92 -14.23 3.65
C ILE A 18 14.76 -15.14 2.43
N GLN A 19 14.83 -16.46 2.59
CA GLN A 19 14.63 -17.44 1.53
C GLN A 19 13.21 -17.39 1.00
N GLU A 20 12.20 -17.22 1.87
CA GLU A 20 10.81 -17.08 1.45
C GLU A 20 10.59 -15.76 0.74
N ALA A 21 11.15 -14.66 1.23
CA ALA A 21 11.12 -13.38 0.53
C ALA A 21 11.73 -13.49 -0.89
N SER A 22 12.86 -14.19 -1.02
CA SER A 22 13.47 -14.48 -2.33
C SER A 22 12.57 -15.34 -3.22
N ALA A 23 11.91 -16.36 -2.67
CA ALA A 23 10.97 -17.21 -3.42
C ALA A 23 9.75 -16.42 -3.91
N ILE A 24 9.23 -15.50 -3.09
CA ILE A 24 8.14 -14.60 -3.48
C ILE A 24 8.56 -13.69 -4.63
N LEU A 25 9.70 -13.01 -4.53
CA LEU A 25 10.23 -12.15 -5.59
C LEU A 25 10.48 -12.93 -6.88
N SER A 26 11.01 -14.15 -6.77
CA SER A 26 11.16 -15.08 -7.90
C SER A 26 9.81 -15.39 -8.55
N GLY A 27 8.81 -15.75 -7.75
CA GLY A 27 7.47 -16.05 -8.23
C GLY A 27 6.81 -14.85 -8.92
N MET A 28 6.95 -13.64 -8.38
CA MET A 28 6.48 -12.41 -9.02
C MET A 28 7.17 -12.18 -10.37
N ALA A 29 8.50 -12.33 -10.43
CA ALA A 29 9.27 -12.20 -11.67
C ALA A 29 8.82 -13.21 -12.73
N LEU A 30 8.66 -14.49 -12.34
CA LEU A 30 8.19 -15.56 -13.23
C LEU A 30 6.74 -15.36 -13.70
N ALA A 31 5.89 -14.79 -12.86
CA ALA A 31 4.53 -14.40 -13.23
C ALA A 31 4.48 -13.15 -14.12
N GLY A 32 5.62 -12.51 -14.37
CA GLY A 32 5.72 -11.30 -15.16
C GLY A 32 5.07 -10.09 -14.45
N ALA A 33 5.37 -9.89 -13.17
CA ALA A 33 4.91 -8.70 -12.45
C ALA A 33 5.38 -7.43 -13.17
N GLU A 34 4.46 -6.49 -13.32
CA GLU A 34 4.73 -5.19 -13.97
C GLU A 34 5.11 -4.13 -12.94
N PHE A 35 4.49 -4.19 -11.76
CA PHE A 35 4.72 -3.30 -10.64
C PHE A 35 4.52 -4.02 -9.31
N GLY A 36 5.36 -3.72 -8.34
CA GLY A 36 5.23 -4.17 -6.96
C GLY A 36 5.71 -3.08 -6.01
N LEU A 37 4.89 -2.70 -5.04
CA LEU A 37 5.20 -1.65 -4.08
C LEU A 37 5.41 -2.23 -2.68
N ASP A 38 6.67 -2.25 -2.23
CA ASP A 38 7.03 -2.59 -0.85
C ASP A 38 6.81 -1.38 0.06
N ILE A 39 5.96 -1.54 1.07
CA ILE A 39 5.39 -0.45 1.85
C ILE A 39 6.15 -0.23 3.16
N GLY A 40 6.47 1.05 3.43
CA GLY A 40 7.00 1.51 4.71
C GLY A 40 5.93 1.85 5.73
N THR A 41 6.17 1.52 6.98
CA THR A 41 5.27 1.78 8.11
C THR A 41 5.96 2.38 9.33
N LYS A 42 7.30 2.45 9.32
CA LYS A 42 8.11 3.00 10.41
C LYS A 42 9.06 4.06 9.89
N ALA A 43 9.36 5.02 10.73
CA ALA A 43 10.23 6.14 10.39
C ALA A 43 11.64 5.73 9.91
N ASP A 44 12.13 4.59 10.40
CA ASP A 44 13.50 4.09 10.23
C ASP A 44 13.61 2.79 9.40
N ASP A 45 12.51 2.35 8.74
CA ASP A 45 12.49 1.05 8.09
C ASP A 45 13.00 1.03 6.63
N LEU A 46 13.04 2.17 5.95
CA LEU A 46 13.27 2.25 4.50
C LEU A 46 14.61 1.62 4.07
N LEU A 47 15.70 1.96 4.76
CA LEU A 47 17.03 1.41 4.43
C LEU A 47 17.12 -0.07 4.79
N CYS A 48 16.56 -0.48 5.93
CA CYS A 48 16.52 -1.88 6.33
C CYS A 48 15.72 -2.73 5.34
N ARG A 49 14.58 -2.26 4.83
CA ARG A 49 13.76 -2.93 3.81
C ARG A 49 14.51 -3.06 2.49
N ARG A 50 15.15 -1.99 2.03
CA ARG A 50 16.04 -2.05 0.87
C ARG A 50 17.11 -3.13 1.01
N ASP A 51 17.81 -3.14 2.13
CA ASP A 51 18.91 -4.08 2.37
C ASP A 51 18.41 -5.53 2.46
N ALA A 52 17.24 -5.77 3.05
CA ALA A 52 16.58 -7.07 3.04
C ALA A 52 16.19 -7.52 1.62
N VAL A 53 15.62 -6.61 0.81
CA VAL A 53 15.32 -6.86 -0.61
C VAL A 53 16.59 -7.21 -1.39
N MET A 54 17.68 -6.49 -1.19
CA MET A 54 18.96 -6.79 -1.85
C MET A 54 19.49 -8.18 -1.46
N GLN A 55 19.38 -8.57 -0.19
CA GLN A 55 19.74 -9.92 0.26
C GLN A 55 18.86 -10.99 -0.41
N ALA A 56 17.54 -10.74 -0.50
CA ALA A 56 16.62 -11.66 -1.19
C ALA A 56 16.95 -11.79 -2.69
N ILE A 57 17.24 -10.68 -3.37
CA ILE A 57 17.65 -10.64 -4.78
C ILE A 57 18.97 -11.37 -4.99
N ALA A 58 19.91 -11.27 -4.05
CA ALA A 58 21.20 -11.96 -4.16
C ALA A 58 21.06 -13.49 -4.30
N LEU A 59 19.99 -14.06 -3.73
CA LEU A 59 19.67 -15.50 -3.79
C LEU A 59 19.00 -15.91 -5.11
N LEU A 60 18.55 -14.96 -5.93
CA LEU A 60 17.83 -15.24 -7.18
C LEU A 60 18.77 -15.71 -8.29
N PRO A 61 18.26 -16.53 -9.23
CA PRO A 61 18.94 -16.78 -10.51
C PRO A 61 19.19 -15.46 -11.26
N ALA A 62 20.31 -15.36 -11.97
CA ALA A 62 20.75 -14.14 -12.65
C ALA A 62 19.66 -13.50 -13.55
N GLY A 63 18.91 -14.31 -14.32
CA GLY A 63 17.86 -13.82 -15.21
C GLY A 63 16.60 -13.28 -14.51
N GLN A 64 16.47 -13.43 -13.19
CA GLN A 64 15.34 -12.90 -12.42
C GLN A 64 15.68 -11.63 -11.65
N LYS A 65 16.97 -11.38 -11.39
CA LYS A 65 17.41 -10.18 -10.64
C LYS A 65 16.99 -8.91 -11.34
N ASP A 66 17.31 -8.77 -12.61
CA ASP A 66 16.98 -7.62 -13.42
C ASP A 66 15.45 -7.39 -13.49
N ALA A 67 14.67 -8.47 -13.56
CA ALA A 67 13.21 -8.39 -13.57
C ALA A 67 12.67 -7.82 -12.24
N VAL A 68 13.19 -8.30 -11.09
CA VAL A 68 12.80 -7.79 -9.77
C VAL A 68 13.19 -6.33 -9.60
N GLU A 69 14.42 -5.96 -9.95
CA GLU A 69 14.89 -4.56 -9.88
C GLU A 69 14.05 -3.62 -10.76
N LYS A 70 13.48 -4.16 -11.85
CA LYS A 70 12.64 -3.39 -12.76
C LYS A 70 11.27 -3.08 -12.16
N PHE A 71 10.55 -4.09 -11.65
CA PHE A 71 9.17 -3.91 -11.17
C PHE A 71 9.07 -3.45 -9.73
N LEU A 72 10.05 -3.73 -8.87
CA LEU A 72 9.98 -3.44 -7.45
C LEU A 72 10.26 -1.98 -7.16
N CYS A 73 9.34 -1.36 -6.41
CA CYS A 73 9.43 0.01 -5.93
C CYS A 73 9.18 0.05 -4.42
N PHE A 74 9.45 1.20 -3.81
CA PHE A 74 9.33 1.41 -2.38
C PHE A 74 8.46 2.62 -2.07
N SER A 75 7.75 2.57 -0.96
CA SER A 75 7.24 3.75 -0.28
C SER A 75 7.99 3.99 1.03
N ALA A 76 7.84 5.19 1.58
CA ALA A 76 8.36 5.57 2.89
C ALA A 76 7.28 6.30 3.67
N GLY A 77 6.92 5.78 4.86
CA GLY A 77 5.85 6.36 5.65
C GLY A 77 5.80 5.82 7.07
N ILE A 78 4.93 6.40 7.87
CA ILE A 78 4.76 6.12 9.28
C ILE A 78 3.29 5.80 9.52
N TRP A 79 3.01 4.52 9.79
CA TRP A 79 1.69 4.09 10.22
C TRP A 79 1.35 4.70 11.60
N PRO A 80 0.08 5.06 11.87
CA PRO A 80 -0.30 5.79 13.09
C PRO A 80 -0.29 4.92 14.35
N GLY A 81 0.86 4.36 14.71
CA GLY A 81 1.08 3.71 15.99
C GLY A 81 1.22 4.72 17.14
N VAL A 82 0.83 4.33 18.34
CA VAL A 82 0.83 5.20 19.53
C VAL A 82 2.18 5.90 19.77
N ASP A 83 3.27 5.13 19.68
CA ASP A 83 4.61 5.67 19.86
C ASP A 83 5.01 6.66 18.77
N SER A 84 4.63 6.37 17.52
CA SER A 84 4.88 7.27 16.38
C SER A 84 4.07 8.57 16.50
N ILE A 85 2.83 8.48 16.95
CA ILE A 85 1.97 9.65 17.21
C ILE A 85 2.58 10.52 18.32
N LYS A 86 2.99 9.92 19.43
CA LYS A 86 3.60 10.65 20.57
C LYS A 86 4.93 11.30 20.19
N ASN A 87 5.71 10.69 19.30
CA ASN A 87 7.03 11.15 18.87
C ASN A 87 7.04 11.68 17.42
N ARG A 88 5.93 12.13 16.89
CA ARG A 88 5.70 12.41 15.47
C ARG A 88 6.72 13.33 14.81
N GLU A 89 7.18 14.36 15.51
CA GLU A 89 8.17 15.29 15.00
C GLU A 89 9.53 14.61 14.76
N ALA A 90 9.99 13.83 15.76
CA ALA A 90 11.23 13.06 15.65
C ALA A 90 11.10 11.97 14.56
N CYS A 91 9.96 11.28 14.51
CA CYS A 91 9.71 10.26 13.50
C CYS A 91 9.72 10.84 12.07
N VAL A 92 9.10 11.99 11.84
CA VAL A 92 9.11 12.61 10.50
C VAL A 92 10.50 13.14 10.15
N CYS A 93 11.27 13.62 11.13
CA CYS A 93 12.67 14.00 10.91
C CYS A 93 13.53 12.79 10.51
N GLU A 94 13.38 11.66 11.20
CA GLU A 94 14.05 10.40 10.84
C GLU A 94 13.64 9.92 9.45
N LEU A 95 12.33 9.91 9.14
CA LEU A 95 11.83 9.54 7.82
C LEU A 95 12.47 10.35 6.70
N ARG A 96 12.64 11.66 6.88
CA ARG A 96 13.36 12.53 5.93
C ARG A 96 14.81 12.08 5.75
N SER A 97 15.51 11.78 6.85
CA SER A 97 16.90 11.31 6.81
C SER A 97 17.03 9.98 6.04
N GLN A 98 16.10 9.06 6.25
CA GLN A 98 16.03 7.78 5.53
C GLN A 98 15.80 8.00 4.03
N ILE A 99 14.89 8.89 3.66
CA ILE A 99 14.59 9.24 2.27
C ILE A 99 15.81 9.86 1.58
N GLU A 100 16.48 10.81 2.22
CA GLU A 100 17.70 11.44 1.70
C GLU A 100 18.81 10.41 1.47
N ALA A 101 19.03 9.51 2.42
CA ALA A 101 20.02 8.45 2.28
C ALA A 101 19.65 7.44 1.18
N PHE A 102 18.38 7.04 1.09
CA PHE A 102 17.88 6.11 0.07
C PHE A 102 18.02 6.67 -1.35
N THR A 103 17.66 7.93 -1.54
CA THR A 103 17.62 8.58 -2.87
C THR A 103 18.97 9.14 -3.33
N LYS A 104 20.02 8.98 -2.52
CA LYS A 104 21.37 9.44 -2.87
C LYS A 104 21.86 8.78 -4.16
N PRO A 105 22.34 9.56 -5.14
CA PRO A 105 22.85 9.00 -6.40
C PRO A 105 23.93 7.94 -6.18
N GLY A 106 23.75 6.79 -6.83
CA GLY A 106 24.66 5.64 -6.73
C GLY A 106 24.22 4.59 -5.72
N GLU A 107 23.27 4.89 -4.83
CA GLU A 107 22.69 3.90 -3.94
C GLU A 107 21.75 2.94 -4.71
N PRO A 108 21.68 1.66 -4.31
CA PRO A 108 20.73 0.72 -4.86
C PRO A 108 19.29 1.24 -4.72
N PHE A 109 18.48 1.06 -5.78
CA PHE A 109 17.08 1.52 -5.81
C PHE A 109 16.86 3.02 -5.61
N CYS A 110 17.88 3.89 -5.73
CA CYS A 110 17.78 5.32 -5.43
C CYS A 110 16.70 6.08 -6.24
N LYS A 111 16.22 5.51 -7.35
CA LYS A 111 15.14 6.07 -8.20
C LYS A 111 13.81 5.31 -8.02
N LYS A 112 13.72 4.42 -7.04
CA LYS A 112 12.58 3.52 -6.84
C LYS A 112 11.73 3.88 -5.61
N LEU A 113 12.01 5.00 -4.95
CA LEU A 113 11.07 5.60 -4.01
C LEU A 113 10.01 6.33 -4.82
N VAL A 114 8.79 5.80 -4.84
CA VAL A 114 7.71 6.28 -5.73
C VAL A 114 6.49 6.80 -4.99
N ALA A 115 6.44 6.65 -3.67
CA ALA A 115 5.33 7.13 -2.85
C ALA A 115 5.78 7.48 -1.42
N ILE A 116 5.03 8.35 -0.76
CA ILE A 116 5.05 8.52 0.69
C ILE A 116 3.89 7.74 1.29
N GLY A 117 4.11 7.11 2.41
CA GLY A 117 3.15 6.24 3.10
C GLY A 117 3.71 4.82 3.24
N GLU A 118 3.00 4.04 3.95
CA GLU A 118 1.66 4.13 4.48
C GLU A 118 1.59 5.06 5.70
N GLY A 119 0.56 5.89 5.73
CA GLY A 119 0.24 6.74 6.86
C GLY A 119 -1.20 7.22 6.78
N GLY A 120 -1.75 7.75 7.84
CA GLY A 120 -3.15 8.19 7.85
C GLY A 120 -3.82 8.08 9.19
N ILE A 121 -5.09 7.68 9.19
CA ILE A 121 -5.98 7.63 10.36
C ILE A 121 -6.49 6.20 10.58
N ASP A 122 -6.34 5.70 11.79
CA ASP A 122 -6.90 4.40 12.21
C ASP A 122 -7.65 4.56 13.54
N HIS A 123 -8.97 4.58 13.47
CA HIS A 123 -9.84 4.61 14.66
C HIS A 123 -10.40 3.23 15.03
N HIS A 124 -9.84 2.18 14.42
CA HIS A 124 -10.26 0.83 14.77
C HIS A 124 -9.63 0.41 16.09
N TRP A 125 -10.49 -0.01 16.99
CA TRP A 125 -10.10 -0.50 18.31
C TRP A 125 -9.96 -2.01 18.31
N ASN A 126 -8.84 -2.50 18.78
CA ASN A 126 -8.67 -3.90 19.09
C ASN A 126 -8.53 -4.07 20.60
N PRO A 127 -9.56 -4.57 21.30
CA PRO A 127 -9.50 -4.76 22.76
C PRO A 127 -8.35 -5.67 23.23
N SER A 128 -7.79 -6.49 22.32
CA SER A 128 -6.65 -7.36 22.61
C SER A 128 -5.30 -6.65 22.47
N GLY A 129 -5.26 -5.43 21.93
CA GLY A 129 -4.01 -4.70 21.68
C GLY A 129 -3.07 -5.35 20.68
N VAL A 130 -3.56 -6.30 19.85
CA VAL A 130 -2.72 -7.08 18.91
C VAL A 130 -2.02 -6.20 17.87
N ASP A 131 -2.64 -5.08 17.50
CA ASP A 131 -2.11 -4.08 16.58
C ASP A 131 -1.44 -2.89 17.30
N GLY A 132 -1.23 -2.99 18.63
CA GLY A 132 -0.60 -1.93 19.43
C GLY A 132 -1.52 -0.74 19.70
N ARG A 133 -2.83 -0.88 19.50
CA ARG A 133 -3.84 0.17 19.73
C ARG A 133 -4.90 -0.34 20.70
N CYS A 134 -4.80 0.05 21.97
CA CYS A 134 -5.79 -0.28 23.02
C CYS A 134 -6.72 0.90 23.26
N GLU A 135 -7.96 0.63 23.67
CA GLU A 135 -8.94 1.65 23.99
C GLU A 135 -8.43 2.65 25.06
N ASP A 136 -7.67 2.18 26.04
CA ASP A 136 -7.10 2.99 27.10
C ASP A 136 -5.99 3.95 26.63
N ASP A 137 -5.41 3.73 25.45
CA ASP A 137 -4.35 4.58 24.89
C ASP A 137 -4.89 5.84 24.21
N PHE A 138 -6.19 5.87 23.85
CA PHE A 138 -6.76 6.94 23.04
C PHE A 138 -7.52 7.98 23.84
N ASP A 139 -6.87 9.11 24.02
CA ASP A 139 -7.48 10.35 24.46
C ASP A 139 -7.56 11.39 23.32
N ALA A 140 -8.13 12.54 23.61
CA ALA A 140 -8.27 13.63 22.62
C ALA A 140 -6.90 14.12 22.10
N GLY A 141 -5.86 14.06 22.91
CA GLY A 141 -4.51 14.46 22.52
C GLY A 141 -3.87 13.48 21.53
N LEU A 142 -4.15 12.18 21.67
CA LEU A 142 -3.66 11.18 20.75
C LEU A 142 -4.35 11.28 19.37
N TYR A 143 -5.67 11.51 19.34
CA TYR A 143 -6.39 11.77 18.08
C TYR A 143 -5.87 13.01 17.36
N GLU A 144 -5.56 14.09 18.09
CA GLU A 144 -4.96 15.28 17.49
C GLU A 144 -3.57 15.00 16.96
N GLY A 145 -2.72 14.30 17.75
CA GLY A 145 -1.39 13.90 17.31
C GLY A 145 -1.38 12.98 16.08
N GLU A 146 -2.38 12.12 15.95
CA GLU A 146 -2.57 11.28 14.76
C GLU A 146 -2.85 12.13 13.50
N ARG A 147 -3.77 13.10 13.60
CA ARG A 147 -4.05 14.05 12.52
C ARG A 147 -2.80 14.88 12.17
N GLU A 148 -2.07 15.37 13.17
CA GLU A 148 -0.82 16.10 12.94
C GLU A 148 0.23 15.23 12.23
N LEU A 149 0.45 13.98 12.66
CA LEU A 149 1.37 13.05 12.01
C LEU A 149 0.99 12.81 10.54
N PHE A 150 -0.30 12.63 10.27
CA PHE A 150 -0.79 12.48 8.91
C PHE A 150 -0.56 13.73 8.06
N MET A 151 -0.89 14.91 8.60
CA MET A 151 -0.67 16.20 7.93
C MET A 151 0.81 16.46 7.64
N MET A 152 1.72 16.13 8.55
CA MET A 152 3.16 16.25 8.33
C MET A 152 3.64 15.37 7.16
N GLN A 153 3.12 14.15 7.05
CA GLN A 153 3.47 13.24 5.96
C GLN A 153 2.82 13.66 4.62
N LEU A 154 1.58 14.17 4.62
CA LEU A 154 0.97 14.77 3.42
C LEU A 154 1.78 15.97 2.92
N SER A 155 2.29 16.81 3.84
CA SER A 155 3.18 17.92 3.50
C SER A 155 4.49 17.43 2.88
N LEU A 156 5.08 16.35 3.42
CA LEU A 156 6.28 15.73 2.87
C LEU A 156 6.03 15.18 1.45
N ALA A 157 4.91 14.49 1.23
CA ALA A 157 4.54 13.99 -0.09
C ALA A 157 4.39 15.12 -1.12
N LYS A 158 3.73 16.22 -0.71
CA LYS A 158 3.58 17.43 -1.53
C LYS A 158 4.91 18.07 -1.87
N GLU A 159 5.81 18.20 -0.91
CA GLU A 159 7.17 18.74 -1.08
C GLU A 159 7.98 17.91 -2.09
N LEU A 160 7.91 16.59 -1.99
CA LEU A 160 8.64 15.66 -2.87
C LEU A 160 7.91 15.41 -4.21
N GLY A 161 6.66 15.84 -4.36
CA GLY A 161 5.85 15.60 -5.55
C GLY A 161 5.49 14.13 -5.75
N LEU A 162 5.48 13.32 -4.66
CA LEU A 162 5.19 11.89 -4.69
C LEU A 162 3.75 11.59 -4.26
N PRO A 163 3.06 10.62 -4.86
CA PRO A 163 1.74 10.20 -4.41
C PRO A 163 1.77 9.70 -2.97
N PHE A 164 0.64 9.81 -2.28
CA PHE A 164 0.50 9.36 -0.89
C PHE A 164 -0.31 8.07 -0.81
N ILE A 165 0.14 7.10 -0.01
CA ILE A 165 -0.59 5.89 0.32
C ILE A 165 -1.33 6.11 1.64
N VAL A 166 -2.64 6.33 1.54
CA VAL A 166 -3.48 6.66 2.70
C VAL A 166 -3.99 5.39 3.36
N HIS A 167 -3.65 5.21 4.62
CA HIS A 167 -4.33 4.33 5.54
C HIS A 167 -5.54 5.03 6.11
N SER A 168 -6.73 4.44 5.99
CA SER A 168 -7.95 5.00 6.57
C SER A 168 -8.89 3.90 7.02
N ARG A 169 -9.03 3.74 8.35
CA ARG A 169 -9.85 2.69 8.94
C ARG A 169 -10.70 3.28 10.06
N ASP A 170 -12.03 3.19 9.89
CA ASP A 170 -13.02 3.76 10.81
C ASP A 170 -12.83 5.28 11.09
N GLY A 171 -12.02 5.97 10.28
CA GLY A 171 -11.59 7.38 10.42
C GLY A 171 -11.88 8.25 9.20
N PHE A 172 -12.95 7.99 8.45
CA PHE A 172 -13.26 8.70 7.19
C PHE A 172 -13.26 10.22 7.32
N GLU A 173 -14.00 10.76 8.31
CA GLU A 173 -14.16 12.21 8.46
C GLU A 173 -12.83 12.91 8.76
N ASP A 174 -12.02 12.35 9.67
CA ASP A 174 -10.71 12.90 10.00
C ASP A 174 -9.72 12.77 8.84
N THR A 175 -9.77 11.65 8.11
CA THR A 175 -8.98 11.46 6.89
C THR A 175 -9.32 12.53 5.86
N LEU A 176 -10.61 12.73 5.59
CA LEU A 176 -11.11 13.72 4.63
C LEU A 176 -10.73 15.14 5.02
N ASP A 177 -10.87 15.49 6.31
CA ASP A 177 -10.53 16.81 6.84
C ASP A 177 -9.02 17.09 6.68
N CYS A 178 -8.16 16.15 7.04
CA CYS A 178 -6.72 16.26 6.85
C CYS A 178 -6.33 16.43 5.37
N ILE A 179 -6.90 15.64 4.47
CA ILE A 179 -6.64 15.74 3.03
C ILE A 179 -7.06 17.14 2.52
N LYS A 180 -8.27 17.59 2.86
CA LYS A 180 -8.75 18.93 2.47
C LYS A 180 -7.85 20.05 2.99
N LYS A 181 -7.46 20.00 4.26
CA LYS A 181 -6.56 20.98 4.88
C LYS A 181 -5.17 21.00 4.26
N SER A 182 -4.64 19.85 3.87
CA SER A 182 -3.32 19.75 3.21
C SER A 182 -3.30 20.39 1.81
N GLY A 183 -4.46 20.41 1.13
CA GLY A 183 -4.55 20.81 -0.27
C GLY A 183 -3.71 19.93 -1.21
N TYR A 184 -3.52 18.64 -0.87
CA TYR A 184 -2.81 17.66 -1.67
C TYR A 184 -3.70 16.45 -1.97
N ASN A 185 -3.98 16.20 -3.25
CA ASN A 185 -4.96 15.23 -3.72
C ASN A 185 -4.35 14.26 -4.73
N ARG A 186 -3.18 13.69 -4.42
CA ARG A 186 -2.51 12.73 -5.30
C ARG A 186 -2.10 11.50 -4.53
N GLY A 187 -2.72 10.36 -4.82
CA GLY A 187 -2.39 9.10 -4.14
C GLY A 187 -3.49 8.07 -4.20
N ILE A 188 -3.46 7.19 -3.23
CA ILE A 188 -4.31 6.00 -3.12
C ILE A 188 -4.96 5.99 -1.73
N ILE A 189 -6.25 5.69 -1.68
CA ILE A 189 -6.89 5.19 -0.46
C ILE A 189 -6.74 3.66 -0.51
N HIS A 190 -5.76 3.13 0.23
CA HIS A 190 -5.45 1.71 0.20
C HIS A 190 -6.45 0.92 1.04
N CYS A 191 -6.57 -0.38 0.75
CA CYS A 191 -7.42 -1.32 1.47
C CYS A 191 -8.85 -0.78 1.73
N PHE A 192 -9.44 -0.15 0.68
CA PHE A 192 -10.68 0.60 0.82
C PHE A 192 -11.82 -0.24 1.41
N SER A 193 -12.37 0.22 2.52
CA SER A 193 -13.36 -0.52 3.31
C SER A 193 -14.67 0.23 3.57
N TYR A 194 -14.82 1.44 3.00
CA TYR A 194 -16.01 2.27 3.13
C TYR A 194 -17.07 1.97 2.05
N GLY A 195 -18.12 2.76 2.01
CA GLY A 195 -19.20 2.67 1.04
C GLY A 195 -18.99 3.54 -0.21
N ILE A 196 -20.03 3.58 -1.05
CA ILE A 196 -20.01 4.32 -2.33
C ILE A 196 -19.92 5.83 -2.13
N GLU A 197 -20.54 6.37 -1.12
CA GLU A 197 -20.56 7.84 -0.89
C GLU A 197 -19.16 8.34 -0.48
N GLU A 198 -18.47 7.59 0.37
CA GLU A 198 -17.09 7.87 0.73
C GLU A 198 -16.15 7.67 -0.48
N ALA A 199 -16.39 6.62 -1.27
CA ALA A 199 -15.64 6.40 -2.51
C ALA A 199 -15.82 7.57 -3.48
N ARG A 200 -17.06 8.03 -3.68
CA ARG A 200 -17.37 9.20 -4.53
C ARG A 200 -16.59 10.42 -4.05
N THR A 201 -16.57 10.67 -2.76
CA THR A 201 -15.89 11.82 -2.17
C THR A 201 -14.40 11.82 -2.49
N PHE A 202 -13.70 10.69 -2.33
CA PHE A 202 -12.29 10.58 -2.67
C PHE A 202 -12.04 10.65 -4.18
N LEU A 203 -12.87 10.01 -4.98
CA LEU A 203 -12.78 10.03 -6.45
C LEU A 203 -12.96 11.44 -7.02
N ASP A 204 -13.92 12.20 -6.52
CA ASP A 204 -14.16 13.59 -6.93
C ASP A 204 -12.98 14.52 -6.59
N MET A 205 -12.17 14.14 -5.60
CA MET A 205 -10.93 14.83 -5.25
C MET A 205 -9.71 14.34 -6.07
N GLY A 206 -9.87 13.31 -6.90
CA GLY A 206 -8.81 12.79 -7.77
C GLY A 206 -8.02 11.61 -7.20
N TRP A 207 -8.42 11.05 -6.06
CA TRP A 207 -7.76 9.88 -5.45
C TRP A 207 -8.04 8.60 -6.22
N HIS A 208 -7.09 7.67 -6.17
CA HIS A 208 -7.30 6.28 -6.57
C HIS A 208 -7.82 5.47 -5.39
N ILE A 209 -8.54 4.39 -5.71
CA ILE A 209 -9.06 3.45 -4.71
C ILE A 209 -8.45 2.08 -4.99
N ALA A 210 -7.84 1.49 -3.95
CA ALA A 210 -7.27 0.16 -4.04
C ALA A 210 -8.11 -0.87 -3.27
N PHE A 211 -8.27 -2.04 -3.89
CA PHE A 211 -8.97 -3.18 -3.32
C PHE A 211 -8.06 -4.39 -3.16
N GLY A 212 -8.10 -5.00 -1.99
CA GLY A 212 -7.33 -6.18 -1.65
C GLY A 212 -8.16 -7.46 -1.51
N GLY A 213 -7.50 -8.52 -1.01
CA GLY A 213 -8.10 -9.84 -0.81
C GLY A 213 -9.34 -9.86 0.09
N GLY A 214 -9.47 -8.86 0.98
CA GLY A 214 -10.64 -8.67 1.85
C GLY A 214 -11.97 -8.62 1.11
N THR A 215 -12.00 -8.10 -0.11
CA THR A 215 -13.20 -8.04 -0.95
C THR A 215 -13.78 -9.41 -1.27
N THR A 216 -12.93 -10.42 -1.39
CA THR A 216 -13.31 -11.78 -1.80
C THR A 216 -14.13 -12.55 -0.75
N TYR A 217 -14.11 -12.11 0.51
CA TYR A 217 -14.85 -12.73 1.63
C TYR A 217 -15.78 -11.78 2.36
N THR A 218 -16.24 -10.76 1.70
CA THR A 218 -17.34 -9.90 2.18
C THR A 218 -18.53 -10.76 2.59
N LYS A 219 -19.14 -10.46 3.74
CA LYS A 219 -20.32 -11.17 4.23
C LYS A 219 -21.39 -11.22 3.15
N LYS A 220 -22.06 -12.38 2.97
CA LYS A 220 -23.10 -12.58 1.93
C LYS A 220 -24.16 -11.47 1.91
N SER A 221 -24.57 -10.97 3.10
CA SER A 221 -25.52 -9.87 3.21
C SER A 221 -25.02 -8.52 2.72
N LYS A 222 -23.70 -8.33 2.66
CA LYS A 222 -23.03 -7.09 2.18
C LYS A 222 -22.44 -7.25 0.77
N MET A 223 -22.52 -8.44 0.18
CA MET A 223 -21.94 -8.70 -1.14
C MET A 223 -22.55 -7.80 -2.24
N PRO A 224 -23.89 -7.57 -2.29
CA PRO A 224 -24.46 -6.67 -3.29
C PRO A 224 -23.88 -5.25 -3.25
N GLN A 225 -23.67 -4.69 -2.05
CA GLN A 225 -23.06 -3.37 -1.88
C GLN A 225 -21.57 -3.38 -2.32
N MET A 226 -20.83 -4.44 -2.01
CA MET A 226 -19.44 -4.61 -2.46
C MET A 226 -19.37 -4.71 -3.99
N GLU A 227 -20.24 -5.48 -4.62
CA GLU A 227 -20.30 -5.59 -6.08
C GLU A 227 -20.65 -4.24 -6.74
N GLU A 228 -21.59 -3.50 -6.16
CA GLU A 228 -21.97 -2.19 -6.63
C GLU A 228 -20.78 -1.21 -6.52
N LEU A 229 -20.08 -1.20 -5.39
CA LEU A 229 -18.86 -0.40 -5.16
C LEU A 229 -17.76 -0.74 -6.17
N LEU A 230 -17.49 -2.04 -6.38
CA LEU A 230 -16.48 -2.49 -7.33
C LEU A 230 -16.79 -2.10 -8.79
N ARG A 231 -18.08 -1.99 -9.16
CA ARG A 231 -18.51 -1.47 -10.48
C ARG A 231 -18.50 0.05 -10.54
N PHE A 232 -18.72 0.72 -9.41
CA PHE A 232 -18.79 2.17 -9.30
C PHE A 232 -17.46 2.87 -9.54
N VAL A 233 -16.35 2.31 -9.01
CA VAL A 233 -15.02 2.92 -9.14
C VAL A 233 -14.63 2.97 -10.62
N PRO A 234 -14.30 4.16 -11.19
CA PRO A 234 -13.88 4.30 -12.57
C PRO A 234 -12.62 3.50 -12.89
N GLU A 235 -12.49 3.04 -14.13
CA GLU A 235 -11.32 2.24 -14.56
C GLU A 235 -10.01 2.97 -14.34
N ASP A 236 -9.96 4.26 -14.61
CA ASP A 236 -8.78 5.12 -14.47
C ASP A 236 -8.45 5.51 -13.00
N ARG A 237 -9.19 4.99 -12.04
CA ARG A 237 -8.99 5.22 -10.60
C ARG A 237 -8.90 3.92 -9.78
N LEU A 238 -8.95 2.79 -10.46
CA LEU A 238 -8.95 1.48 -9.82
C LEU A 238 -7.53 0.94 -9.68
N LEU A 239 -7.16 0.53 -8.46
CA LEU A 239 -5.92 -0.18 -8.16
C LEU A 239 -6.20 -1.46 -7.38
N LEU A 240 -5.29 -2.41 -7.44
CA LEU A 240 -5.38 -3.68 -6.75
C LEU A 240 -4.11 -3.97 -5.96
N GLU A 241 -4.29 -4.63 -4.83
CA GLU A 241 -3.24 -4.90 -3.87
C GLU A 241 -3.44 -6.22 -3.14
N THR A 242 -2.42 -6.69 -2.43
CA THR A 242 -2.56 -7.81 -1.51
C THR A 242 -2.70 -7.40 -0.06
N ASP A 243 -2.03 -6.34 0.35
CA ASP A 243 -1.78 -5.98 1.75
C ASP A 243 -1.10 -7.14 2.50
N ALA A 244 -0.26 -7.90 1.79
CA ALA A 244 0.44 -9.06 2.38
C ALA A 244 1.43 -8.62 3.46
N PRO A 245 1.50 -9.33 4.60
CA PRO A 245 1.01 -10.69 4.89
C PRO A 245 -0.43 -10.80 5.36
N TYR A 246 -1.23 -9.75 5.29
CA TYR A 246 -2.60 -9.67 5.80
C TYR A 246 -3.63 -10.03 4.70
N LEU A 247 -4.88 -10.22 5.09
CA LEU A 247 -6.07 -10.25 4.23
C LEU A 247 -6.00 -11.23 3.03
N ALA A 248 -5.45 -12.44 3.23
CA ALA A 248 -5.37 -13.45 2.18
C ALA A 248 -6.75 -13.69 1.52
N PRO A 249 -6.83 -13.67 0.16
CA PRO A 249 -8.09 -13.87 -0.56
C PRO A 249 -8.64 -15.29 -0.42
N VAL A 250 -9.93 -15.49 -0.70
CA VAL A 250 -10.50 -16.84 -0.86
C VAL A 250 -9.81 -17.54 -2.05
N PRO A 251 -9.45 -18.84 -1.92
CA PRO A 251 -9.74 -19.77 -0.83
C PRO A 251 -8.73 -19.79 0.34
N PHE A 252 -7.77 -18.88 0.37
CA PHE A 252 -6.65 -18.88 1.33
C PHE A 252 -6.92 -18.08 2.61
N ARG A 253 -8.15 -17.61 2.81
CA ARG A 253 -8.51 -16.85 4.01
C ARG A 253 -8.08 -17.56 5.30
N GLY A 254 -7.41 -16.81 6.20
CA GLY A 254 -6.88 -17.34 7.46
C GLY A 254 -5.45 -17.89 7.35
N GLN A 255 -4.88 -17.96 6.15
CA GLN A 255 -3.47 -18.22 5.94
C GLN A 255 -2.70 -16.89 5.81
N MET A 256 -1.38 -16.95 5.89
CA MET A 256 -0.53 -15.80 5.59
C MET A 256 -0.67 -15.44 4.10
N ASN A 257 -0.94 -14.17 3.83
CA ASN A 257 -1.00 -13.67 2.47
C ASN A 257 0.41 -13.46 1.89
N THR A 258 0.50 -13.52 0.57
CA THR A 258 1.72 -13.17 -0.19
C THR A 258 1.32 -12.47 -1.49
N PRO A 259 2.20 -11.66 -2.10
CA PRO A 259 1.96 -11.07 -3.42
C PRO A 259 1.58 -12.07 -4.51
N LEU A 260 1.98 -13.35 -4.35
CA LEU A 260 1.63 -14.42 -5.30
C LEU A 260 0.14 -14.78 -5.31
N LEU A 261 -0.61 -14.39 -4.28
CA LEU A 261 -2.06 -14.64 -4.19
C LEU A 261 -2.90 -13.53 -4.83
N ILE A 262 -2.30 -12.46 -5.34
CA ILE A 262 -3.01 -11.30 -5.90
C ILE A 262 -3.94 -11.68 -7.05
N ARG A 263 -3.60 -12.72 -7.82
CA ARG A 263 -4.42 -13.23 -8.93
C ARG A 263 -5.86 -13.50 -8.50
N HIS A 264 -6.06 -14.03 -7.29
CA HIS A 264 -7.40 -14.35 -6.79
C HIS A 264 -8.26 -13.10 -6.62
N THR A 265 -7.65 -11.98 -6.22
CA THR A 265 -8.31 -10.68 -6.14
C THR A 265 -8.66 -10.16 -7.54
N TYR A 266 -7.73 -10.25 -8.49
CA TYR A 266 -7.97 -9.87 -9.89
C TYR A 266 -9.09 -10.68 -10.51
N ASP A 267 -9.06 -12.01 -10.42
CA ASP A 267 -10.08 -12.91 -10.98
C ASP A 267 -11.47 -12.61 -10.40
N PHE A 268 -11.54 -12.35 -9.09
CA PHE A 268 -12.78 -12.00 -8.40
C PHE A 268 -13.36 -10.67 -8.90
N ILE A 269 -12.55 -9.62 -8.96
CA ILE A 269 -12.99 -8.27 -9.35
C ILE A 269 -13.30 -8.21 -10.84
N ALA A 270 -12.49 -8.83 -11.70
CA ALA A 270 -12.74 -8.93 -13.13
C ALA A 270 -14.12 -9.57 -13.43
N LYS A 271 -14.42 -10.67 -12.73
CA LYS A 271 -15.74 -11.34 -12.82
C LYS A 271 -16.89 -10.40 -12.44
N ILE A 272 -16.76 -9.62 -11.38
CA ILE A 272 -17.80 -8.66 -10.94
C ILE A 272 -17.97 -7.54 -11.98
N ARG A 273 -16.87 -7.05 -12.52
CA ARG A 273 -16.90 -5.98 -13.53
C ARG A 273 -17.31 -6.47 -14.92
N GLY A 274 -17.36 -7.78 -15.15
CA GLY A 274 -17.76 -8.37 -16.43
C GLY A 274 -16.69 -8.23 -17.53
N ILE A 275 -15.41 -8.13 -17.15
CA ILE A 275 -14.24 -8.05 -18.03
C ILE A 275 -13.32 -9.25 -17.83
N SER A 276 -12.35 -9.45 -18.71
CA SER A 276 -11.33 -10.48 -18.49
C SER A 276 -10.29 -10.06 -17.45
N THR A 277 -9.62 -11.04 -16.81
CA THR A 277 -8.53 -10.76 -15.88
C THR A 277 -7.38 -10.02 -16.58
N GLU A 278 -7.08 -10.35 -17.81
CA GLU A 278 -6.05 -9.71 -18.65
C GLU A 278 -6.39 -8.24 -18.96
N GLU A 279 -7.66 -7.93 -19.16
CA GLU A 279 -8.11 -6.55 -19.35
C GLU A 279 -7.98 -5.75 -18.05
N LEU A 280 -8.37 -6.33 -16.93
CA LEU A 280 -8.19 -5.70 -15.62
C LEU A 280 -6.70 -5.47 -15.29
N CYS A 281 -5.81 -6.40 -15.64
CA CYS A 281 -4.36 -6.20 -15.50
C CYS A 281 -3.91 -4.95 -16.28
N ARG A 282 -4.30 -4.82 -17.55
CA ARG A 282 -3.91 -3.64 -18.36
C ARG A 282 -4.41 -2.32 -17.76
N ILE A 283 -5.64 -2.31 -17.23
CA ILE A 283 -6.19 -1.14 -16.55
C ILE A 283 -5.33 -0.77 -15.33
N VAL A 284 -5.05 -1.73 -14.45
CA VAL A 284 -4.27 -1.48 -13.22
C VAL A 284 -2.82 -1.12 -13.54
N ASP A 285 -2.18 -1.81 -14.49
CA ASP A 285 -0.81 -1.52 -14.91
C ASP A 285 -0.69 -0.08 -15.45
N LYS A 286 -1.66 0.35 -16.26
CA LYS A 286 -1.73 1.74 -16.75
C LYS A 286 -1.86 2.74 -15.60
N ASN A 287 -2.78 2.48 -14.66
CA ASN A 287 -3.00 3.37 -13.52
C ASN A 287 -1.76 3.45 -12.62
N CYS A 288 -1.05 2.34 -12.41
CA CYS A 288 0.23 2.33 -11.69
C CYS A 288 1.26 3.19 -12.41
N ALA A 289 1.41 3.04 -13.73
CA ALA A 289 2.37 3.80 -14.51
C ALA A 289 2.10 5.32 -14.43
N GLU A 290 0.83 5.72 -14.57
CA GLU A 290 0.43 7.13 -14.53
C GLU A 290 0.58 7.73 -13.11
N LEU A 291 0.14 7.02 -12.07
CA LEU A 291 0.18 7.53 -10.71
C LEU A 291 1.62 7.65 -10.18
N PHE A 292 2.42 6.60 -10.35
CA PHE A 292 3.77 6.51 -9.80
C PHE A 292 4.85 7.06 -10.74
N GLY A 293 4.50 7.45 -11.97
CA GLY A 293 5.44 7.99 -12.95
C GLY A 293 6.49 6.97 -13.42
N ILE A 294 6.11 5.69 -13.46
CA ILE A 294 6.97 4.60 -13.93
C ILE A 294 6.69 4.31 -15.40
N GLN A 295 7.75 3.95 -16.15
CA GLN A 295 7.55 3.52 -17.52
C GLN A 295 7.10 2.06 -17.56
N PRO A 296 5.99 1.73 -18.26
CA PRO A 296 5.59 0.34 -18.44
C PRO A 296 6.71 -0.46 -19.11
N ALA A 297 6.86 -1.72 -18.70
CA ALA A 297 7.81 -2.61 -19.35
C ALA A 297 7.27 -2.99 -20.74
N GLY A 298 7.66 -2.29 -21.78
CA GLY A 298 7.32 -2.70 -23.15
C GLY A 298 6.93 -1.61 -24.14
N VAL A 299 7.24 -0.34 -23.85
CA VAL A 299 7.19 0.74 -24.86
C VAL A 299 8.60 1.19 -25.22
#